data_0f2088c4712ef8b9cd488fb8a1f571fe
#
_entry.id   0f2088c4712ef8b9cd488fb8a1f571fe
#
_cell.length_a   1.000
_cell.length_b   1.000
_cell.length_c   1.000
_cell.angle_alpha   90.00
_cell.angle_beta   90.00
_cell.angle_gamma   90.00
#
_symmetry.space_group_name_H-M   'P 1'
#
loop_
_entity.id
_entity.type
_entity.pdbx_description
1 polymer ?
#
loop_
_entity_poly.entity_id
_entity_poly.type
_entity_poly.pdbx_seq_one_letter_code
_entity_poly.pdbx_strand_id
1 'polypeptide(L)'
;LNFVKEFAGLTDEEAALFQNTGSLPLDLADRMIENVIGAIPIPLGIAVNFLINKKDYLIPMAIEEPSVVAAASYAAKMVREGGGFFTSSTPPIMIGQIQATGIRDPYAAKMRILQAKDEILNKANEQDPVLVSVGGGAKDLNVKVIDTKLGPMVITELYVDCRDAMGANAVNTMCEAVAPMIEKISGGRVYLRIISNLADKRLARAWCTVPKDAVGGEEVVDGIVAASAFAAADPYRAATHNKGILNGIIAVVVATCNDHRAVEAGAHAYAARSGQYTTLSTWEKNENGDLVGTIELPMAVGIIGGAVRTHPIAKLCLKILGVKTANEFAEVLAAVGLAQNLGALRALAHEGIQRGHMSLHARNIAITAGATGELIDLVAEKMVEERKIRMDRAKELIEQYRSTGKI
;
A
#
# COMPACT_ATOMS: atom_id res chain seq x y z
N LEU A 1 -17.81 -1.08 -16.17
CA LEU A 1 -17.31 -2.46 -16.25
C LEU A 1 -16.91 -2.83 -17.68
N ASN A 2 -17.69 -2.47 -18.72
CA ASN A 2 -17.39 -2.82 -20.11
C ASN A 2 -16.01 -2.33 -20.56
N PHE A 3 -15.64 -1.08 -20.26
CA PHE A 3 -14.29 -0.56 -20.56
C PHE A 3 -13.18 -1.36 -19.87
N VAL A 4 -13.36 -1.72 -18.58
CA VAL A 4 -12.40 -2.53 -17.83
C VAL A 4 -12.27 -3.94 -18.42
N LYS A 5 -13.41 -4.53 -18.81
CA LYS A 5 -13.45 -5.84 -19.48
C LYS A 5 -12.63 -5.83 -20.77
N GLU A 6 -12.82 -4.84 -21.61
CA GLU A 6 -12.09 -4.69 -22.87
C GLU A 6 -10.59 -4.46 -22.64
N PHE A 7 -10.24 -3.51 -21.76
CA PHE A 7 -8.85 -3.17 -21.45
C PHE A 7 -8.05 -4.35 -20.88
N ALA A 8 -8.64 -5.14 -19.98
CA ALA A 8 -7.98 -6.24 -19.28
C ALA A 8 -8.19 -7.62 -19.92
N GLY A 9 -8.98 -7.70 -21.01
CA GLY A 9 -9.31 -8.96 -21.67
C GLY A 9 -10.06 -9.93 -20.75
N LEU A 10 -11.05 -9.44 -19.98
CA LEU A 10 -11.87 -10.29 -19.12
C LEU A 10 -12.94 -11.02 -19.93
N THR A 11 -13.25 -12.27 -19.56
CA THR A 11 -14.39 -12.99 -20.11
C THR A 11 -15.72 -12.46 -19.54
N ASP A 12 -16.87 -12.88 -20.11
CA ASP A 12 -18.18 -12.51 -19.58
C ASP A 12 -18.40 -13.06 -18.18
N GLU A 13 -17.95 -14.28 -17.92
CA GLU A 13 -18.02 -14.92 -16.60
C GLU A 13 -17.16 -14.18 -15.57
N GLU A 14 -15.93 -13.77 -15.94
CA GLU A 14 -15.06 -12.98 -15.09
C GLU A 14 -15.68 -11.60 -14.77
N ALA A 15 -16.28 -10.93 -15.77
CA ALA A 15 -16.95 -9.66 -15.57
C ALA A 15 -18.21 -9.79 -14.69
N ALA A 16 -18.96 -10.88 -14.79
CA ALA A 16 -20.14 -11.13 -13.96
C ALA A 16 -19.81 -11.27 -12.47
N LEU A 17 -18.60 -11.74 -12.10
CA LEU A 17 -18.18 -11.82 -10.71
C LEU A 17 -18.14 -10.44 -10.02
N PHE A 18 -17.79 -9.37 -10.72
CA PHE A 18 -17.80 -8.01 -10.17
C PHE A 18 -19.22 -7.45 -9.93
N GLN A 19 -20.24 -7.99 -10.61
CA GLN A 19 -21.62 -7.59 -10.40
C GLN A 19 -22.27 -8.32 -9.20
N ASN A 20 -21.63 -9.39 -8.74
CA ASN A 20 -22.09 -10.16 -7.59
C ASN A 20 -21.33 -9.75 -6.34
N THR A 21 -21.92 -8.94 -5.45
CA THR A 21 -21.30 -8.51 -4.19
C THR A 21 -21.06 -9.66 -3.20
N GLY A 22 -21.62 -10.85 -3.44
CA GLY A 22 -21.39 -12.10 -2.69
C GLY A 22 -20.43 -13.06 -3.41
N SER A 23 -19.48 -12.58 -4.18
CA SER A 23 -18.58 -13.40 -5.01
C SER A 23 -17.55 -14.26 -4.25
N LEU A 24 -17.44 -14.10 -2.92
CA LEU A 24 -16.65 -14.99 -2.07
C LEU A 24 -17.56 -16.07 -1.48
N PRO A 25 -17.52 -17.33 -1.97
CA PRO A 25 -18.32 -18.41 -1.43
C PRO A 25 -17.98 -18.70 0.04
N LEU A 26 -18.98 -19.05 0.84
CA LEU A 26 -18.80 -19.26 2.28
C LEU A 26 -17.85 -20.42 2.60
N ASP A 27 -17.89 -21.49 1.81
CA ASP A 27 -16.99 -22.64 1.95
C ASP A 27 -15.52 -22.27 1.65
N LEU A 28 -15.30 -21.32 0.76
CA LEU A 28 -13.96 -20.79 0.49
C LEU A 28 -13.52 -19.84 1.62
N ALA A 29 -14.40 -18.97 2.09
CA ALA A 29 -14.11 -18.07 3.21
C ALA A 29 -13.74 -18.84 4.48
N ASP A 30 -14.44 -19.95 4.77
CA ASP A 30 -14.20 -20.84 5.93
C ASP A 30 -12.83 -21.54 5.89
N ARG A 31 -12.20 -21.62 4.69
CA ARG A 31 -10.83 -22.10 4.54
C ARG A 31 -9.77 -20.99 4.63
N MET A 32 -10.19 -19.74 4.64
CA MET A 32 -9.28 -18.59 4.71
C MET A 32 -9.02 -18.15 6.15
N ILE A 33 -10.06 -18.21 7.00
CA ILE A 33 -9.98 -17.89 8.44
C ILE A 33 -10.91 -18.82 9.22
N GLU A 34 -10.73 -18.87 10.54
CA GLU A 34 -11.51 -19.69 11.46
C GLU A 34 -12.88 -19.07 11.78
N ASN A 35 -13.88 -19.92 12.10
CA ASN A 35 -15.19 -19.52 12.61
C ASN A 35 -15.95 -18.51 11.72
N VAL A 36 -15.92 -18.71 10.42
CA VAL A 36 -16.53 -17.82 9.45
C VAL A 36 -18.04 -17.77 9.59
N ILE A 37 -18.61 -16.57 9.68
CA ILE A 37 -20.07 -16.31 9.69
C ILE A 37 -20.55 -15.57 8.43
N GLY A 38 -19.64 -15.09 7.59
CA GLY A 38 -19.98 -14.33 6.39
C GLY A 38 -18.78 -13.56 5.83
N ALA A 39 -19.03 -12.69 4.85
CA ALA A 39 -18.06 -11.79 4.27
C ALA A 39 -18.57 -10.34 4.35
N ILE A 40 -17.68 -9.39 4.56
CA ILE A 40 -18.00 -7.96 4.52
C ILE A 40 -17.56 -7.42 3.16
N PRO A 41 -18.47 -7.03 2.27
CA PRO A 41 -18.13 -6.43 0.99
C PRO A 41 -17.60 -5.01 1.18
N ILE A 42 -16.44 -4.73 0.59
CA ILE A 42 -15.85 -3.39 0.50
C ILE A 42 -16.03 -2.90 -0.95
N PRO A 43 -16.46 -1.65 -1.18
CA PRO A 43 -16.57 -1.11 -2.53
C PRO A 43 -15.26 -1.22 -3.30
N LEU A 44 -15.33 -1.65 -4.56
CA LEU A 44 -14.18 -1.80 -5.46
C LEU A 44 -14.32 -0.85 -6.63
N GLY A 45 -13.46 0.16 -6.69
CA GLY A 45 -13.38 1.14 -7.77
C GLY A 45 -12.18 0.90 -8.68
N ILE A 46 -12.12 1.65 -9.77
CA ILE A 46 -10.98 1.67 -10.71
C ILE A 46 -10.46 3.09 -10.81
N ALA A 47 -9.21 3.32 -10.44
CA ALA A 47 -8.51 4.55 -10.76
C ALA A 47 -7.91 4.46 -12.17
N VAL A 48 -7.95 5.59 -12.87
CA VAL A 48 -7.60 5.72 -14.29
C VAL A 48 -6.50 6.76 -14.51
N ASN A 49 -6.06 6.94 -15.74
CA ASN A 49 -5.05 7.89 -16.20
C ASN A 49 -3.60 7.57 -15.79
N PHE A 50 -3.35 6.46 -15.11
CA PHE A 50 -2.00 6.09 -14.72
C PHE A 50 -1.14 5.70 -15.93
N LEU A 51 -0.11 6.49 -16.19
CA LEU A 51 0.97 6.20 -17.12
C LEU A 51 2.23 5.96 -16.29
N ILE A 52 2.73 4.73 -16.24
CA ILE A 52 3.88 4.33 -15.42
C ILE A 52 4.91 3.67 -16.34
N ASN A 53 6.12 4.20 -16.40
CA ASN A 53 7.18 3.73 -17.30
C ASN A 53 6.67 3.57 -18.75
N LYS A 54 5.88 4.54 -19.24
CA LYS A 54 5.28 4.58 -20.58
C LYS A 54 4.20 3.50 -20.86
N LYS A 55 3.73 2.80 -19.82
CA LYS A 55 2.64 1.81 -19.93
C LYS A 55 1.41 2.35 -19.20
N ASP A 56 0.24 2.19 -19.82
CA ASP A 56 -1.05 2.52 -19.20
C ASP A 56 -1.50 1.45 -18.21
N TYR A 57 -2.06 1.89 -17.10
CA TYR A 57 -2.60 1.02 -16.07
C TYR A 57 -4.01 1.43 -15.64
N LEU A 58 -4.87 0.44 -15.40
CA LEU A 58 -6.08 0.58 -14.59
C LEU A 58 -5.80 0.04 -13.19
N ILE A 59 -6.14 0.81 -12.18
CA ILE A 59 -5.78 0.50 -10.79
C ILE A 59 -7.03 0.12 -9.99
N PRO A 60 -7.24 -1.18 -9.67
CA PRO A 60 -8.30 -1.61 -8.77
C PRO A 60 -8.03 -1.12 -7.35
N MET A 61 -9.02 -0.49 -6.72
CA MET A 61 -8.93 0.08 -5.38
C MET A 61 -10.14 -0.33 -4.55
N ALA A 62 -9.95 -1.12 -3.49
CA ALA A 62 -10.98 -1.50 -2.55
C ALA A 62 -10.89 -0.59 -1.31
N ILE A 63 -11.89 0.27 -1.13
CA ILE A 63 -11.91 1.24 -0.04
C ILE A 63 -13.33 1.75 0.21
N GLU A 64 -13.65 2.07 1.47
CA GLU A 64 -14.93 2.64 1.89
C GLU A 64 -14.95 4.17 1.87
N GLU A 65 -13.77 4.81 1.85
CA GLU A 65 -13.65 6.28 1.91
C GLU A 65 -13.93 6.91 0.53
N PRO A 66 -14.85 7.84 0.41
CA PRO A 66 -15.13 8.55 -0.83
C PRO A 66 -13.93 9.44 -1.24
N SER A 67 -13.86 9.78 -2.50
CA SER A 67 -12.85 10.64 -3.13
C SER A 67 -11.47 10.02 -3.34
N VAL A 68 -11.09 8.92 -2.70
CA VAL A 68 -9.74 8.31 -2.83
C VAL A 68 -9.47 7.91 -4.28
N VAL A 69 -10.38 7.17 -4.91
CA VAL A 69 -10.24 6.73 -6.31
C VAL A 69 -10.22 7.91 -7.28
N ALA A 70 -11.10 8.90 -7.03
CA ALA A 70 -11.19 10.11 -7.87
C ALA A 70 -9.94 10.97 -7.75
N ALA A 71 -9.42 11.18 -6.53
CA ALA A 71 -8.20 11.95 -6.27
C ALA A 71 -6.97 11.32 -6.93
N ALA A 72 -6.81 10.00 -6.80
CA ALA A 72 -5.73 9.28 -7.46
C ALA A 72 -5.80 9.41 -8.99
N SER A 73 -6.99 9.24 -9.58
CA SER A 73 -7.22 9.37 -11.03
C SER A 73 -6.95 10.77 -11.55
N TYR A 74 -7.36 11.80 -10.79
CA TYR A 74 -7.15 13.18 -11.16
C TYR A 74 -5.67 13.58 -11.04
N ALA A 75 -5.00 13.16 -9.98
CA ALA A 75 -3.56 13.37 -9.84
C ALA A 75 -2.77 12.67 -10.96
N ALA A 76 -3.12 11.43 -11.28
CA ALA A 76 -2.51 10.70 -12.39
C ALA A 76 -2.70 11.40 -13.74
N LYS A 77 -3.86 12.05 -13.97
CA LYS A 77 -4.10 12.88 -15.17
C LYS A 77 -3.11 14.07 -15.26
N MET A 78 -2.89 14.78 -14.16
CA MET A 78 -1.93 15.89 -14.13
C MET A 78 -0.49 15.42 -14.36
N VAL A 79 -0.11 14.31 -13.71
CA VAL A 79 1.22 13.71 -13.88
C VAL A 79 1.45 13.22 -15.32
N ARG A 80 0.41 12.71 -15.98
CA ARG A 80 0.47 12.28 -17.38
C ARG A 80 0.90 13.40 -18.33
N GLU A 81 0.52 14.66 -18.07
CA GLU A 81 0.93 15.83 -18.86
C GLU A 81 2.45 16.07 -18.79
N GLY A 82 3.11 15.64 -17.70
CA GLY A 82 4.56 15.70 -17.54
C GLY A 82 5.29 14.41 -17.97
N GLY A 83 4.62 13.48 -18.63
CA GLY A 83 5.20 12.23 -19.14
C GLY A 83 4.92 11.00 -18.28
N GLY A 84 4.13 11.12 -17.23
CA GLY A 84 3.73 10.01 -16.34
C GLY A 84 4.69 9.82 -15.17
N PHE A 85 4.52 8.68 -14.50
CA PHE A 85 5.38 8.25 -13.40
C PHE A 85 6.54 7.41 -13.95
N PHE A 86 7.71 7.61 -13.35
CA PHE A 86 8.87 6.74 -13.50
C PHE A 86 9.09 6.00 -12.20
N THR A 87 9.43 4.71 -12.27
CA THR A 87 9.56 3.85 -11.09
C THR A 87 10.79 2.97 -11.15
N SER A 88 11.26 2.56 -10.00
CA SER A 88 12.28 1.54 -9.82
C SER A 88 12.07 0.79 -8.52
N SER A 89 12.66 -0.38 -8.40
CA SER A 89 12.63 -1.17 -7.17
C SER A 89 13.95 -1.87 -6.90
N THR A 90 14.21 -2.20 -5.65
CA THR A 90 15.33 -3.08 -5.27
C THR A 90 14.94 -4.54 -5.50
N PRO A 91 15.90 -5.49 -5.48
CA PRO A 91 15.58 -6.91 -5.41
C PRO A 91 14.59 -7.20 -4.27
N PRO A 92 13.70 -8.21 -4.41
CA PRO A 92 12.62 -8.48 -3.45
C PRO A 92 13.14 -9.24 -2.21
N ILE A 93 14.06 -8.61 -1.47
CA ILE A 93 14.73 -9.19 -0.31
C ILE A 93 13.92 -8.92 0.96
N MET A 94 13.49 -9.99 1.61
CA MET A 94 12.90 -9.96 2.95
C MET A 94 13.93 -10.33 4.01
N ILE A 95 13.70 -9.88 5.24
CA ILE A 95 14.59 -10.08 6.38
C ILE A 95 13.92 -11.01 7.38
N GLY A 96 14.54 -12.15 7.69
CA GLY A 96 14.15 -12.99 8.81
C GLY A 96 15.09 -12.76 9.98
N GLN A 97 14.55 -12.58 11.19
CA GLN A 97 15.36 -12.38 12.40
C GLN A 97 15.33 -13.62 13.28
N ILE A 98 16.50 -14.03 13.76
CA ILE A 98 16.71 -15.11 14.70
C ILE A 98 17.40 -14.54 15.94
N GLN A 99 16.69 -14.57 17.07
CA GLN A 99 17.15 -14.03 18.35
C GLN A 99 17.83 -15.15 19.17
N ALA A 100 19.11 -15.00 19.47
CA ALA A 100 19.84 -15.84 20.39
C ALA A 100 20.18 -15.10 21.69
N THR A 101 19.87 -15.70 22.83
CA THR A 101 20.00 -15.14 24.19
C THR A 101 20.89 -16.02 25.08
N GLY A 102 21.28 -15.50 26.25
CA GLY A 102 22.05 -16.26 27.24
C GLY A 102 23.47 -16.60 26.77
N ILE A 103 24.04 -15.78 25.91
CA ILE A 103 25.36 -15.98 25.32
C ILE A 103 26.41 -15.33 26.20
N ARG A 104 27.45 -16.11 26.58
CA ARG A 104 28.54 -15.65 27.45
C ARG A 104 29.46 -14.65 26.76
N ASP A 105 29.72 -14.85 25.46
CA ASP A 105 30.65 -14.10 24.64
C ASP A 105 29.99 -13.63 23.33
N PRO A 106 29.05 -12.66 23.38
CA PRO A 106 28.17 -12.31 22.26
C PRO A 106 28.93 -11.84 21.01
N TYR A 107 30.03 -11.10 21.17
CA TYR A 107 30.84 -10.65 20.02
C TYR A 107 31.62 -11.81 19.37
N ALA A 108 32.13 -12.75 20.14
CA ALA A 108 32.78 -13.96 19.61
C ALA A 108 31.71 -14.86 18.95
N ALA A 109 30.51 -14.99 19.53
CA ALA A 109 29.41 -15.72 18.93
C ALA A 109 28.98 -15.12 17.58
N LYS A 110 28.91 -13.78 17.47
CA LYS A 110 28.71 -13.10 16.19
C LYS A 110 29.74 -13.56 15.14
N MET A 111 31.00 -13.58 15.49
CA MET A 111 32.06 -13.98 14.54
C MET A 111 31.99 -15.46 14.15
N ARG A 112 31.64 -16.35 15.10
CA ARG A 112 31.39 -17.78 14.79
C ARG A 112 30.22 -17.98 13.83
N ILE A 113 29.13 -17.23 14.01
CA ILE A 113 27.97 -17.29 13.10
C ILE A 113 28.37 -16.79 11.71
N LEU A 114 29.09 -15.67 11.61
CA LEU A 114 29.58 -15.15 10.34
C LEU A 114 30.54 -16.12 9.64
N GLN A 115 31.37 -16.83 10.39
CA GLN A 115 32.28 -17.87 9.86
C GLN A 115 31.51 -19.05 9.26
N ALA A 116 30.35 -19.40 9.83
CA ALA A 116 29.48 -20.48 9.36
C ALA A 116 28.44 -20.02 8.32
N LYS A 117 28.59 -18.81 7.74
CA LYS A 117 27.62 -18.19 6.83
C LYS A 117 27.18 -19.14 5.72
N ASP A 118 28.11 -19.72 5.00
CA ASP A 118 27.79 -20.55 3.83
C ASP A 118 26.99 -21.81 4.23
N GLU A 119 27.32 -22.42 5.35
CA GLU A 119 26.59 -23.57 5.88
C GLU A 119 25.16 -23.18 6.28
N ILE A 120 24.98 -22.00 6.92
CA ILE A 120 23.67 -21.48 7.31
C ILE A 120 22.81 -21.18 6.08
N LEU A 121 23.37 -20.50 5.05
CA LEU A 121 22.66 -20.20 3.82
C LEU A 121 22.26 -21.47 3.05
N ASN A 122 23.14 -22.47 2.99
CA ASN A 122 22.86 -23.75 2.36
C ASN A 122 21.70 -24.45 3.10
N LYS A 123 21.74 -24.49 4.43
CA LYS A 123 20.68 -25.09 5.24
C LYS A 123 19.33 -24.39 5.06
N ALA A 124 19.34 -23.06 4.97
CA ALA A 124 18.13 -22.28 4.68
C ALA A 124 17.56 -22.63 3.29
N ASN A 125 18.42 -22.69 2.28
CA ASN A 125 18.03 -22.95 0.89
C ASN A 125 17.50 -24.38 0.65
N GLU A 126 17.91 -25.35 1.45
CA GLU A 126 17.32 -26.71 1.43
C GLU A 126 15.80 -26.72 1.67
N GLN A 127 15.27 -25.68 2.34
CA GLN A 127 13.85 -25.62 2.73
C GLN A 127 12.90 -25.29 1.59
N ASP A 128 13.38 -24.59 0.55
CA ASP A 128 12.56 -24.21 -0.60
C ASP A 128 13.35 -24.33 -1.92
N PRO A 129 13.55 -25.60 -2.41
CA PRO A 129 14.22 -25.81 -3.67
C PRO A 129 13.54 -25.16 -4.88
N VAL A 130 12.23 -24.97 -4.81
CA VAL A 130 11.45 -24.32 -5.89
C VAL A 130 11.82 -22.85 -5.97
N LEU A 131 11.84 -22.15 -4.84
CA LEU A 131 12.26 -20.75 -4.79
C LEU A 131 13.71 -20.58 -5.27
N VAL A 132 14.59 -21.47 -4.84
CA VAL A 132 16.00 -21.47 -5.28
C VAL A 132 16.13 -21.71 -6.79
N SER A 133 15.35 -22.63 -7.36
CA SER A 133 15.40 -22.96 -8.79
C SER A 133 15.01 -21.79 -9.71
N VAL A 134 14.18 -20.85 -9.20
CA VAL A 134 13.81 -19.62 -9.92
C VAL A 134 14.72 -18.43 -9.57
N GLY A 135 15.86 -18.69 -8.92
CA GLY A 135 16.86 -17.68 -8.58
C GLY A 135 16.61 -16.94 -7.26
N GLY A 136 15.61 -17.34 -6.47
CA GLY A 136 15.34 -16.82 -5.12
C GLY A 136 16.17 -17.53 -4.03
N GLY A 137 15.65 -17.50 -2.79
CA GLY A 137 16.26 -18.14 -1.62
C GLY A 137 17.12 -17.21 -0.78
N ALA A 138 17.75 -17.77 0.26
CA ALA A 138 18.66 -17.08 1.16
C ALA A 138 19.94 -16.65 0.40
N LYS A 139 20.24 -15.35 0.43
CA LYS A 139 21.35 -14.74 -0.33
C LYS A 139 22.48 -14.27 0.55
N ASP A 140 22.15 -13.81 1.75
CA ASP A 140 23.12 -13.22 2.67
C ASP A 140 22.60 -13.31 4.10
N LEU A 141 23.45 -13.03 5.06
CA LEU A 141 23.07 -12.81 6.46
C LEU A 141 23.91 -11.69 7.08
N ASN A 142 23.30 -11.03 8.05
CA ASN A 142 23.98 -10.09 8.93
C ASN A 142 23.81 -10.53 10.38
N VAL A 143 24.78 -10.20 11.22
CA VAL A 143 24.72 -10.54 12.65
C VAL A 143 25.03 -9.28 13.46
N LYS A 144 24.14 -8.93 14.38
CA LYS A 144 24.31 -7.80 15.28
C LYS A 144 24.19 -8.22 16.74
N VAL A 145 24.92 -7.54 17.61
CA VAL A 145 24.77 -7.62 19.06
C VAL A 145 23.94 -6.41 19.49
N ILE A 146 22.89 -6.64 20.24
CA ILE A 146 22.05 -5.57 20.77
C ILE A 146 21.99 -5.69 22.31
N ASP A 147 22.06 -4.56 22.99
CA ASP A 147 21.89 -4.50 24.43
C ASP A 147 20.41 -4.41 24.79
N THR A 148 20.00 -5.23 25.77
CA THR A 148 18.61 -5.27 26.25
C THR A 148 18.58 -5.26 27.77
N LYS A 149 17.38 -5.06 28.33
CA LYS A 149 17.16 -5.14 29.79
C LYS A 149 17.46 -6.53 30.37
N LEU A 150 17.52 -7.57 29.53
CA LEU A 150 17.85 -8.96 29.90
C LEU A 150 19.32 -9.33 29.61
N GLY A 151 20.14 -8.34 29.28
CA GLY A 151 21.51 -8.52 28.84
C GLY A 151 21.65 -8.52 27.29
N PRO A 152 22.86 -8.72 26.78
CA PRO A 152 23.13 -8.70 25.34
C PRO A 152 22.48 -9.88 24.63
N MET A 153 21.97 -9.62 23.44
CA MET A 153 21.43 -10.63 22.52
C MET A 153 22.17 -10.58 21.19
N VAL A 154 22.31 -11.74 20.56
CA VAL A 154 22.85 -11.87 19.21
C VAL A 154 21.69 -12.10 18.24
N ILE A 155 21.53 -11.20 17.29
CA ILE A 155 20.46 -11.27 16.29
C ILE A 155 21.10 -11.60 14.94
N THR A 156 20.73 -12.76 14.38
CA THR A 156 21.06 -13.13 13.01
C THR A 156 19.94 -12.71 12.10
N GLU A 157 20.23 -11.89 11.10
CA GLU A 157 19.29 -11.45 10.07
C GLU A 157 19.59 -12.21 8.78
N LEU A 158 18.64 -13.05 8.36
CA LEU A 158 18.72 -13.81 7.12
C LEU A 158 18.06 -13.01 5.99
N TYR A 159 18.78 -12.77 4.91
CA TYR A 159 18.30 -12.01 3.75
C TYR A 159 17.86 -13.00 2.66
N VAL A 160 16.56 -13.00 2.39
CA VAL A 160 15.92 -13.97 1.48
C VAL A 160 15.29 -13.26 0.30
N ASP A 161 15.72 -13.61 -0.91
CA ASP A 161 15.06 -13.20 -2.14
C ASP A 161 13.78 -14.04 -2.33
N CYS A 162 12.64 -13.38 -2.21
CA CYS A 162 11.32 -14.02 -2.25
C CYS A 162 10.68 -14.01 -3.65
N ARG A 163 11.36 -13.44 -4.65
CA ARG A 163 10.84 -13.32 -6.01
C ARG A 163 9.43 -12.72 -6.02
N ASP A 164 8.49 -13.43 -6.62
CA ASP A 164 7.11 -12.95 -6.81
C ASP A 164 6.17 -13.25 -5.63
N ALA A 165 6.68 -13.86 -4.55
CA ALA A 165 5.95 -14.02 -3.31
C ALA A 165 6.17 -12.82 -2.36
N MET A 166 5.21 -12.57 -1.46
CA MET A 166 5.42 -11.65 -0.32
C MET A 166 6.54 -12.18 0.59
N GLY A 167 6.58 -13.49 0.86
CA GLY A 167 7.74 -14.18 1.39
C GLY A 167 7.66 -14.61 2.85
N ALA A 168 6.60 -14.27 3.61
CA ALA A 168 6.53 -14.56 5.04
C ALA A 168 6.75 -16.05 5.37
N ASN A 169 6.05 -16.96 4.68
CA ASN A 169 6.17 -18.38 4.94
C ASN A 169 7.57 -18.93 4.61
N ALA A 170 8.12 -18.57 3.46
CA ALA A 170 9.46 -19.00 3.05
C ALA A 170 10.54 -18.54 4.05
N VAL A 171 10.51 -17.26 4.43
CA VAL A 171 11.46 -16.67 5.39
C VAL A 171 11.33 -17.34 6.76
N ASN A 172 10.12 -17.52 7.28
CA ASN A 172 9.89 -18.13 8.57
C ASN A 172 10.39 -19.58 8.60
N THR A 173 10.06 -20.39 7.57
CA THR A 173 10.53 -21.76 7.43
C THR A 173 12.06 -21.85 7.40
N MET A 174 12.72 -20.97 6.64
CA MET A 174 14.18 -20.90 6.58
C MET A 174 14.78 -20.53 7.94
N CYS A 175 14.22 -19.53 8.63
CA CYS A 175 14.68 -19.12 9.97
C CYS A 175 14.51 -20.23 11.00
N GLU A 176 13.40 -20.95 10.96
CA GLU A 176 13.15 -22.11 11.85
C GLU A 176 14.14 -23.23 11.60
N ALA A 177 14.45 -23.53 10.35
CA ALA A 177 15.39 -24.60 9.97
C ALA A 177 16.83 -24.34 10.41
N VAL A 178 17.28 -23.06 10.41
CA VAL A 178 18.64 -22.69 10.82
C VAL A 178 18.76 -22.39 12.32
N ALA A 179 17.67 -22.19 13.04
CA ALA A 179 17.67 -21.84 14.46
C ALA A 179 18.47 -22.83 15.34
N PRO A 180 18.34 -24.17 15.21
CA PRO A 180 19.16 -25.11 15.99
C PRO A 180 20.65 -24.98 15.71
N MET A 181 21.02 -24.64 14.47
CA MET A 181 22.41 -24.41 14.09
C MET A 181 22.97 -23.14 14.74
N ILE A 182 22.17 -22.06 14.77
CA ILE A 182 22.53 -20.82 15.46
C ILE A 182 22.71 -21.04 16.96
N GLU A 183 21.85 -21.84 17.61
CA GLU A 183 22.00 -22.21 19.03
C GLU A 183 23.34 -22.91 19.28
N LYS A 184 23.66 -23.92 18.48
CA LYS A 184 24.90 -24.69 18.59
C LYS A 184 26.14 -23.80 18.41
N ILE A 185 26.14 -22.93 17.41
CA ILE A 185 27.28 -22.05 17.08
C ILE A 185 27.45 -20.96 18.13
N SER A 186 26.36 -20.34 18.58
CA SER A 186 26.40 -19.23 19.51
C SER A 186 26.62 -19.65 20.96
N GLY A 187 26.26 -20.89 21.31
CA GLY A 187 26.18 -21.37 22.69
C GLY A 187 25.01 -20.77 23.49
N GLY A 188 24.10 -20.08 22.83
CA GLY A 188 22.92 -19.49 23.42
C GLY A 188 21.66 -20.29 23.15
N ARG A 189 20.49 -19.69 23.43
CA ARG A 189 19.17 -20.25 23.15
C ARG A 189 18.38 -19.34 22.23
N VAL A 190 17.73 -19.90 21.21
CA VAL A 190 16.85 -19.20 20.28
C VAL A 190 15.40 -19.32 20.75
N TYR A 191 14.75 -18.20 21.01
CA TYR A 191 13.32 -18.14 21.31
C TYR A 191 12.51 -17.65 20.11
N LEU A 192 13.01 -16.65 19.39
CA LEU A 192 12.29 -15.98 18.31
C LEU A 192 13.02 -16.14 16.98
N ARG A 193 12.27 -16.54 15.97
CA ARG A 193 12.69 -16.67 14.57
C ARG A 193 11.49 -16.31 13.69
N ILE A 194 11.51 -15.11 13.11
CA ILE A 194 10.36 -14.54 12.40
C ILE A 194 10.80 -13.48 11.39
N ILE A 195 10.02 -13.30 10.35
CA ILE A 195 10.17 -12.22 9.39
C ILE A 195 10.07 -10.85 10.05
N SER A 196 10.82 -9.87 9.54
CA SER A 196 10.64 -8.45 9.87
C SER A 196 9.76 -7.76 8.84
N ASN A 197 8.75 -7.02 9.31
CA ASN A 197 7.93 -6.18 8.44
C ASN A 197 8.61 -4.84 8.08
N LEU A 198 9.71 -4.46 8.74
CA LEU A 198 10.57 -3.39 8.23
C LEU A 198 11.42 -3.93 7.07
N ALA A 199 10.79 -4.03 5.92
CA ALA A 199 11.38 -4.58 4.70
C ALA A 199 12.25 -3.54 3.96
N ASP A 200 13.22 -2.94 4.65
CA ASP A 200 14.07 -1.86 4.12
C ASP A 200 15.07 -2.30 3.03
N LYS A 201 15.13 -3.61 2.74
CA LYS A 201 15.86 -4.18 1.60
C LYS A 201 14.98 -4.43 0.38
N ARG A 202 13.66 -4.20 0.50
CA ARG A 202 12.67 -4.39 -0.54
C ARG A 202 11.91 -3.10 -0.79
N LEU A 203 12.60 -2.13 -1.39
CA LEU A 203 12.10 -0.78 -1.62
C LEU A 203 11.48 -0.63 -3.00
N ALA A 204 10.38 0.10 -3.07
CA ALA A 204 9.80 0.64 -4.30
C ALA A 204 9.93 2.16 -4.31
N ARG A 205 10.16 2.73 -5.49
CA ARG A 205 10.34 4.16 -5.74
C ARG A 205 9.45 4.61 -6.87
N ALA A 206 8.94 5.82 -6.77
CA ALA A 206 8.31 6.49 -7.89
C ALA A 206 8.71 7.98 -7.90
N TRP A 207 8.78 8.56 -9.08
CA TRP A 207 8.97 10.01 -9.25
C TRP A 207 8.21 10.51 -10.48
N CYS A 208 7.89 11.78 -10.46
CA CYS A 208 7.21 12.44 -11.56
C CYS A 208 7.55 13.93 -11.60
N THR A 209 7.40 14.52 -12.78
CA THR A 209 7.35 15.97 -12.97
C THR A 209 5.96 16.34 -13.42
N VAL A 210 5.35 17.35 -12.77
CA VAL A 210 4.02 17.84 -13.11
C VAL A 210 4.15 19.27 -13.58
N PRO A 211 3.77 19.58 -14.82
CA PRO A 211 3.80 20.97 -15.33
C PRO A 211 3.00 21.89 -14.40
N LYS A 212 3.54 23.06 -14.10
CA LYS A 212 2.89 24.03 -13.20
C LYS A 212 1.47 24.37 -13.64
N ASP A 213 1.24 24.48 -14.95
CA ASP A 213 -0.09 24.79 -15.48
C ASP A 213 -1.09 23.66 -15.23
N ALA A 214 -0.64 22.39 -15.28
CA ALA A 214 -1.46 21.22 -14.99
C ALA A 214 -1.88 21.14 -13.50
N VAL A 215 -1.02 21.62 -12.60
CA VAL A 215 -1.32 21.67 -11.14
C VAL A 215 -2.28 22.81 -10.80
N GLY A 216 -2.29 23.89 -11.55
CA GLY A 216 -3.12 25.08 -11.33
C GLY A 216 -2.33 26.38 -11.13
N GLY A 217 -1.08 26.39 -11.55
CA GLY A 217 -0.20 27.55 -11.53
C GLY A 217 0.92 27.48 -10.49
N GLU A 218 1.85 28.39 -10.60
CA GLU A 218 3.06 28.40 -9.77
C GLU A 218 2.77 28.62 -8.29
N GLU A 219 1.74 29.39 -7.95
CA GLU A 219 1.30 29.58 -6.56
C GLU A 219 0.84 28.27 -5.92
N VAL A 220 0.17 27.37 -6.69
CA VAL A 220 -0.24 26.06 -6.21
C VAL A 220 0.97 25.16 -6.01
N VAL A 221 1.97 25.21 -6.90
CA VAL A 221 3.25 24.51 -6.72
C VAL A 221 3.91 24.94 -5.41
N ASP A 222 4.05 26.25 -5.18
CA ASP A 222 4.64 26.79 -3.93
C ASP A 222 3.86 26.34 -2.69
N GLY A 223 2.53 26.30 -2.76
CA GLY A 223 1.67 25.80 -1.69
C GLY A 223 1.89 24.32 -1.39
N ILE A 224 2.03 23.48 -2.42
CA ILE A 224 2.32 22.04 -2.26
C ILE A 224 3.70 21.82 -1.65
N VAL A 225 4.72 22.53 -2.12
CA VAL A 225 6.09 22.46 -1.58
C VAL A 225 6.10 22.88 -0.10
N ALA A 226 5.42 23.97 0.25
CA ALA A 226 5.31 24.42 1.64
C ALA A 226 4.59 23.39 2.53
N ALA A 227 3.50 22.80 2.04
CA ALA A 227 2.77 21.75 2.76
C ALA A 227 3.60 20.47 2.96
N SER A 228 4.42 20.11 1.98
CA SER A 228 5.38 19.00 2.08
C SER A 228 6.48 19.29 3.09
N ALA A 229 7.05 20.50 3.06
CA ALA A 229 8.08 20.91 4.02
C ALA A 229 7.56 20.92 5.48
N PHE A 230 6.32 21.37 5.69
CA PHE A 230 5.67 21.29 7.00
C PHE A 230 5.55 19.84 7.46
N ALA A 231 5.08 18.94 6.59
CA ALA A 231 4.93 17.52 6.94
C ALA A 231 6.29 16.85 7.23
N ALA A 232 7.36 17.22 6.54
CA ALA A 232 8.68 16.68 6.80
C ALA A 232 9.26 17.09 8.17
N ALA A 233 8.87 18.29 8.68
CA ALA A 233 9.39 18.86 9.90
C ALA A 233 8.57 18.51 11.16
N ASP A 234 7.26 18.21 11.00
CA ASP A 234 6.33 18.00 12.12
C ASP A 234 5.74 16.59 12.11
N PRO A 235 5.98 15.77 13.15
CA PRO A 235 5.45 14.40 13.23
C PRO A 235 3.92 14.30 13.17
N TYR A 236 3.20 15.27 13.73
CA TYR A 236 1.72 15.30 13.68
C TYR A 236 1.23 15.44 12.24
N ARG A 237 1.85 16.37 11.50
CA ARG A 237 1.51 16.54 10.09
C ARG A 237 1.99 15.37 9.25
N ALA A 238 3.18 14.82 9.52
CA ALA A 238 3.72 13.65 8.84
C ALA A 238 2.79 12.44 8.95
N ALA A 239 2.20 12.18 10.13
CA ALA A 239 1.27 11.08 10.33
C ALA A 239 0.05 11.16 9.38
N THR A 240 -0.54 12.35 9.25
CA THR A 240 -1.69 12.58 8.34
C THR A 240 -1.25 12.55 6.88
N HIS A 241 -0.06 13.07 6.57
CA HIS A 241 0.52 13.04 5.23
C HIS A 241 0.75 11.59 4.74
N ASN A 242 1.39 10.77 5.55
CA ASN A 242 1.66 9.37 5.23
C ASN A 242 0.38 8.52 5.20
N LYS A 243 -0.61 8.79 6.10
CA LYS A 243 -1.95 8.17 6.01
C LYS A 243 -2.59 8.47 4.65
N GLY A 244 -2.45 9.71 4.17
CA GLY A 244 -2.93 10.11 2.84
C GLY A 244 -2.28 9.30 1.70
N ILE A 245 -0.97 9.07 1.74
CA ILE A 245 -0.24 8.20 0.80
C ILE A 245 -0.80 6.78 0.86
N LEU A 246 -0.96 6.25 2.07
CA LEU A 246 -1.39 4.87 2.32
C LEU A 246 -2.86 4.65 1.95
N ASN A 247 -3.73 5.67 1.95
CA ASN A 247 -5.08 5.54 1.42
C ASN A 247 -5.10 4.94 0.00
N GLY A 248 -4.21 5.41 -0.87
CA GLY A 248 -4.09 4.88 -2.23
C GLY A 248 -3.46 3.49 -2.28
N ILE A 249 -2.32 3.32 -1.63
CA ILE A 249 -1.57 2.06 -1.64
C ILE A 249 -2.40 0.92 -1.05
N ILE A 250 -2.97 1.12 0.15
CA ILE A 250 -3.71 0.08 0.86
C ILE A 250 -4.99 -0.30 0.13
N ALA A 251 -5.66 0.63 -0.54
CA ALA A 251 -6.82 0.30 -1.36
C ALA A 251 -6.49 -0.74 -2.45
N VAL A 252 -5.31 -0.66 -3.07
CA VAL A 252 -4.85 -1.64 -4.07
C VAL A 252 -4.38 -2.93 -3.41
N VAL A 253 -3.68 -2.84 -2.28
CA VAL A 253 -3.21 -3.99 -1.50
C VAL A 253 -4.39 -4.84 -1.03
N VAL A 254 -5.48 -4.22 -0.55
CA VAL A 254 -6.72 -4.89 -0.16
C VAL A 254 -7.41 -5.50 -1.38
N ALA A 255 -7.54 -4.76 -2.49
CA ALA A 255 -8.15 -5.27 -3.73
C ALA A 255 -7.46 -6.54 -4.27
N THR A 256 -6.18 -6.71 -3.98
CA THR A 256 -5.37 -7.87 -4.40
C THR A 256 -5.16 -8.91 -3.29
N CYS A 257 -5.82 -8.76 -2.14
CA CYS A 257 -5.67 -9.63 -0.96
C CYS A 257 -4.21 -9.81 -0.50
N ASN A 258 -3.37 -8.80 -0.68
CA ASN A 258 -2.04 -8.74 -0.08
C ASN A 258 -2.12 -8.30 1.40
N ASP A 259 -1.06 -8.49 2.16
CA ASP A 259 -1.03 -8.15 3.59
C ASP A 259 -0.84 -6.63 3.79
N HIS A 260 -1.95 -5.91 3.90
CA HIS A 260 -1.96 -4.47 4.14
C HIS A 260 -1.31 -4.08 5.48
N ARG A 261 -1.42 -4.93 6.51
CA ARG A 261 -0.83 -4.67 7.83
C ARG A 261 0.69 -4.69 7.78
N ALA A 262 1.27 -5.63 7.01
CA ALA A 262 2.72 -5.68 6.79
C ALA A 262 3.22 -4.47 6.00
N VAL A 263 2.47 -4.03 4.97
CA VAL A 263 2.81 -2.83 4.17
C VAL A 263 2.77 -1.58 5.04
N GLU A 264 1.72 -1.37 5.83
CA GLU A 264 1.61 -0.21 6.73
C GLU A 264 2.70 -0.21 7.79
N ALA A 265 2.91 -1.34 8.48
CA ALA A 265 3.96 -1.45 9.50
C ALA A 265 5.35 -1.13 8.93
N GLY A 266 5.66 -1.65 7.74
CA GLY A 266 6.90 -1.36 7.04
C GLY A 266 7.05 0.11 6.66
N ALA A 267 6.02 0.71 6.10
CA ALA A 267 6.01 2.11 5.69
C ALA A 267 6.22 3.06 6.89
N HIS A 268 5.47 2.88 7.97
CA HIS A 268 5.60 3.73 9.17
C HIS A 268 6.94 3.54 9.88
N ALA A 269 7.43 2.31 10.01
CA ALA A 269 8.76 2.04 10.56
C ALA A 269 9.86 2.68 9.71
N TYR A 270 9.73 2.64 8.39
CA TYR A 270 10.67 3.27 7.46
C TYR A 270 10.63 4.79 7.54
N ALA A 271 9.46 5.40 7.72
CA ALA A 271 9.31 6.83 7.94
C ALA A 271 9.99 7.32 9.23
N ALA A 272 10.23 6.43 10.19
CA ALA A 272 10.90 6.73 11.46
C ALA A 272 12.39 6.32 11.51
N ARG A 273 12.97 5.85 10.38
CA ARG A 273 14.33 5.28 10.33
C ARG A 273 15.46 6.25 10.72
N SER A 274 15.22 7.55 10.61
CA SER A 274 16.17 8.59 11.00
C SER A 274 16.18 8.91 12.50
N GLY A 275 15.31 8.24 13.28
CA GLY A 275 15.10 8.53 14.70
C GLY A 275 13.93 9.49 14.96
N GLN A 276 13.42 10.14 13.94
CA GLN A 276 12.21 10.96 13.98
C GLN A 276 11.26 10.53 12.88
N TYR A 277 9.95 10.47 13.20
CA TYR A 277 8.92 10.17 12.21
C TYR A 277 8.78 11.34 11.22
N THR A 278 8.88 11.05 9.92
CA THR A 278 8.84 12.04 8.84
C THR A 278 8.06 11.52 7.63
N THR A 279 8.06 12.25 6.53
CA THR A 279 7.33 11.89 5.30
C THR A 279 8.02 10.78 4.50
N LEU A 280 7.21 10.00 3.76
CA LEU A 280 7.66 9.01 2.77
C LEU A 280 7.90 9.63 1.39
N SER A 281 7.37 10.83 1.15
CA SER A 281 7.45 11.55 -0.13
C SER A 281 8.13 12.90 0.04
N THR A 282 8.65 13.43 -1.06
CA THR A 282 9.22 14.79 -1.15
C THR A 282 8.65 15.50 -2.37
N TRP A 283 8.33 16.79 -2.22
CA TRP A 283 7.88 17.66 -3.32
C TRP A 283 8.75 18.89 -3.40
N GLU A 284 9.25 19.15 -4.59
CA GLU A 284 10.18 20.25 -4.88
C GLU A 284 9.73 21.01 -6.13
N LYS A 285 10.18 22.24 -6.28
CA LYS A 285 10.00 23.04 -7.50
C LYS A 285 11.30 23.03 -8.30
N ASN A 286 11.24 22.68 -9.59
CA ASN A 286 12.39 22.71 -10.48
C ASN A 286 12.65 24.11 -11.05
N GLU A 287 13.71 24.24 -11.85
CA GLU A 287 14.12 25.51 -12.46
C GLU A 287 13.06 26.11 -13.41
N ASN A 288 12.19 25.27 -13.99
CA ASN A 288 11.09 25.70 -14.87
C ASN A 288 9.83 26.13 -14.09
N GLY A 289 9.84 25.98 -12.76
CA GLY A 289 8.68 26.21 -11.91
C GLY A 289 7.72 25.04 -11.83
N ASP A 290 8.05 23.88 -12.43
CA ASP A 290 7.23 22.68 -12.38
C ASP A 290 7.42 21.94 -11.05
N LEU A 291 6.40 21.17 -10.67
CA LEU A 291 6.40 20.37 -9.46
C LEU A 291 7.06 19.02 -9.69
N VAL A 292 8.05 18.67 -8.87
CA VAL A 292 8.73 17.36 -8.89
C VAL A 292 8.40 16.62 -7.62
N GLY A 293 7.87 15.40 -7.77
CA GLY A 293 7.54 14.52 -6.64
C GLY A 293 8.36 13.24 -6.65
N THR A 294 8.75 12.79 -5.46
CA THR A 294 9.44 11.53 -5.25
C THR A 294 8.87 10.78 -4.05
N ILE A 295 8.91 9.45 -4.08
CA ILE A 295 8.54 8.57 -2.97
C ILE A 295 9.47 7.36 -2.94
N GLU A 296 9.86 6.94 -1.74
CA GLU A 296 10.55 5.68 -1.49
C GLU A 296 10.00 5.03 -0.23
N LEU A 297 9.61 3.76 -0.31
CA LEU A 297 9.10 3.02 0.84
C LEU A 297 9.29 1.50 0.67
N PRO A 298 9.31 0.73 1.78
CA PRO A 298 9.22 -0.72 1.72
C PRO A 298 7.91 -1.18 1.10
N MET A 299 7.98 -2.20 0.22
CA MET A 299 6.79 -2.72 -0.44
C MET A 299 6.83 -4.25 -0.51
N ALA A 300 6.47 -4.88 0.60
CA ALA A 300 6.44 -6.33 0.74
C ALA A 300 5.11 -6.91 0.22
N VAL A 301 4.99 -7.02 -1.09
CA VAL A 301 3.80 -7.56 -1.78
C VAL A 301 4.18 -8.72 -2.69
N GLY A 302 3.19 -9.53 -3.06
CA GLY A 302 3.38 -10.64 -3.98
C GLY A 302 2.23 -10.74 -4.99
N ILE A 303 2.49 -11.42 -6.09
CA ILE A 303 1.50 -11.76 -7.12
C ILE A 303 1.17 -13.26 -7.13
N ILE A 304 1.85 -14.04 -6.29
CA ILE A 304 1.66 -15.48 -6.13
C ILE A 304 1.51 -15.85 -4.66
N GLY A 305 0.85 -16.98 -4.41
CA GLY A 305 0.67 -17.55 -3.05
C GLY A 305 -0.48 -16.96 -2.25
N GLY A 306 -0.83 -17.59 -1.13
CA GLY A 306 -1.82 -17.13 -0.15
C GLY A 306 -3.18 -16.75 -0.74
N ALA A 307 -3.85 -15.79 -0.11
CA ALA A 307 -5.17 -15.30 -0.48
C ALA A 307 -5.22 -14.69 -1.90
N VAL A 308 -4.10 -14.19 -2.41
CA VAL A 308 -3.96 -13.69 -3.79
C VAL A 308 -4.40 -14.74 -4.82
N ARG A 309 -4.08 -16.01 -4.59
CA ARG A 309 -4.43 -17.12 -5.50
C ARG A 309 -5.82 -17.70 -5.27
N THR A 310 -6.35 -17.58 -4.07
CA THR A 310 -7.61 -18.23 -3.69
C THR A 310 -8.83 -17.33 -3.86
N HIS A 311 -8.70 -16.02 -3.57
CA HIS A 311 -9.82 -15.09 -3.69
C HIS A 311 -10.13 -14.74 -5.16
N PRO A 312 -11.37 -15.01 -5.66
CA PRO A 312 -11.70 -14.84 -7.07
C PRO A 312 -11.48 -13.41 -7.58
N ILE A 313 -11.96 -12.42 -6.83
CA ILE A 313 -11.83 -10.99 -7.20
C ILE A 313 -10.37 -10.52 -7.15
N ALA A 314 -9.55 -10.98 -6.19
CA ALA A 314 -8.14 -10.60 -6.12
C ALA A 314 -7.36 -11.03 -7.37
N LYS A 315 -7.62 -12.24 -7.88
CA LYS A 315 -7.05 -12.70 -9.17
C LYS A 315 -7.41 -11.78 -10.33
N LEU A 316 -8.67 -11.36 -10.40
CA LEU A 316 -9.15 -10.46 -11.45
C LEU A 316 -8.57 -9.05 -11.29
N CYS A 317 -8.39 -8.57 -10.07
CA CYS A 317 -7.71 -7.30 -9.81
C CYS A 317 -6.24 -7.33 -10.30
N LEU A 318 -5.50 -8.41 -10.06
CA LEU A 318 -4.16 -8.58 -10.64
C LEU A 318 -4.17 -8.69 -12.16
N LYS A 319 -5.18 -9.35 -12.74
CA LYS A 319 -5.37 -9.41 -14.20
C LYS A 319 -5.64 -8.02 -14.80
N ILE A 320 -6.46 -7.20 -14.14
CA ILE A 320 -6.74 -5.80 -14.54
C ILE A 320 -5.46 -4.96 -14.46
N LEU A 321 -4.67 -5.08 -13.38
CA LEU A 321 -3.37 -4.41 -13.24
C LEU A 321 -2.39 -4.81 -14.35
N GLY A 322 -2.44 -6.05 -14.82
CA GLY A 322 -1.56 -6.56 -15.88
C GLY A 322 -0.09 -6.60 -15.50
N VAL A 323 0.23 -6.63 -14.20
CA VAL A 323 1.59 -6.76 -13.67
C VAL A 323 2.11 -8.19 -13.82
N LYS A 324 3.42 -8.34 -14.09
CA LYS A 324 4.06 -9.62 -14.37
C LYS A 324 4.97 -10.11 -13.24
N THR A 325 5.44 -9.20 -12.40
CA THR A 325 6.33 -9.49 -11.28
C THR A 325 5.89 -8.75 -10.03
N ALA A 326 6.29 -9.23 -8.86
CA ALA A 326 6.06 -8.52 -7.60
C ALA A 326 6.77 -7.16 -7.57
N ASN A 327 7.92 -7.02 -8.24
CA ASN A 327 8.62 -5.75 -8.37
C ASN A 327 7.80 -4.74 -9.19
N GLU A 328 7.28 -5.13 -10.37
CA GLU A 328 6.39 -4.27 -11.15
C GLU A 328 5.15 -3.86 -10.34
N PHE A 329 4.58 -4.80 -9.58
CA PHE A 329 3.45 -4.50 -8.70
C PHE A 329 3.82 -3.50 -7.61
N ALA A 330 4.96 -3.66 -6.94
CA ALA A 330 5.47 -2.74 -5.94
C ALA A 330 5.69 -1.32 -6.51
N GLU A 331 6.21 -1.23 -7.73
CA GLU A 331 6.43 0.02 -8.45
C GLU A 331 5.11 0.72 -8.80
N VAL A 332 4.10 -0.01 -9.23
CA VAL A 332 2.73 0.53 -9.43
C VAL A 332 2.17 1.09 -8.13
N LEU A 333 2.34 0.38 -7.01
CA LEU A 333 1.89 0.84 -5.69
C LEU A 333 2.60 2.13 -5.25
N ALA A 334 3.89 2.27 -5.50
CA ALA A 334 4.62 3.50 -5.22
C ALA A 334 4.09 4.68 -6.05
N ALA A 335 3.80 4.47 -7.33
CA ALA A 335 3.20 5.49 -8.19
C ALA A 335 1.79 5.89 -7.71
N VAL A 336 0.98 4.91 -7.28
CA VAL A 336 -0.35 5.17 -6.69
C VAL A 336 -0.23 6.00 -5.40
N GLY A 337 0.71 5.68 -4.53
CA GLY A 337 0.97 6.44 -3.31
C GLY A 337 1.37 7.89 -3.59
N LEU A 338 2.24 8.12 -4.58
CA LEU A 338 2.66 9.45 -4.98
C LEU A 338 1.50 10.25 -5.60
N ALA A 339 0.68 9.61 -6.46
CA ALA A 339 -0.53 10.23 -7.02
C ALA A 339 -1.53 10.62 -5.92
N GLN A 340 -1.79 9.71 -4.98
CA GLN A 340 -2.71 9.97 -3.86
C GLN A 340 -2.23 11.14 -3.01
N ASN A 341 -0.93 11.21 -2.76
CA ASN A 341 -0.31 12.30 -2.01
C ASN A 341 -0.46 13.65 -2.74
N LEU A 342 -0.20 13.69 -4.06
CA LEU A 342 -0.39 14.88 -4.88
C LEU A 342 -1.83 15.39 -4.81
N GLY A 343 -2.81 14.49 -4.97
CA GLY A 343 -4.22 14.85 -4.91
C GLY A 343 -4.61 15.49 -3.58
N ALA A 344 -4.13 14.93 -2.46
CA ALA A 344 -4.36 15.48 -1.13
C ALA A 344 -3.68 16.84 -0.92
N LEU A 345 -2.40 16.95 -1.27
CA LEU A 345 -1.63 18.19 -1.09
C LEU A 345 -2.20 19.34 -1.93
N ARG A 346 -2.58 19.06 -3.17
CA ARG A 346 -3.22 20.06 -4.04
C ARG A 346 -4.54 20.55 -3.45
N ALA A 347 -5.38 19.65 -2.97
CA ALA A 347 -6.64 20.02 -2.33
C ALA A 347 -6.41 20.90 -1.08
N LEU A 348 -5.39 20.56 -0.26
CA LEU A 348 -5.02 21.34 0.93
C LEU A 348 -4.47 22.72 0.59
N ALA A 349 -3.60 22.81 -0.41
CA ALA A 349 -2.88 24.04 -0.76
C ALA A 349 -3.73 25.05 -1.55
N HIS A 350 -4.77 24.58 -2.27
CA HIS A 350 -5.54 25.45 -3.20
C HIS A 350 -7.01 25.59 -2.83
N GLU A 351 -7.74 24.49 -2.72
CA GLU A 351 -9.22 24.53 -2.60
C GLU A 351 -9.72 24.38 -1.15
N GLY A 352 -8.89 23.83 -0.28
CA GLY A 352 -9.28 23.33 1.03
C GLY A 352 -10.02 21.97 0.91
N ILE A 353 -9.64 21.01 1.74
CA ILE A 353 -10.17 19.62 1.68
C ILE A 353 -11.69 19.56 1.78
N GLN A 354 -12.31 20.44 2.55
CA GLN A 354 -13.76 20.40 2.74
C GLN A 354 -14.56 20.68 1.46
N ARG A 355 -14.06 21.50 0.54
CA ARG A 355 -14.78 21.80 -0.72
C ARG A 355 -14.87 20.61 -1.66
N GLY A 356 -13.80 19.83 -1.81
CA GLY A 356 -13.78 18.63 -2.66
C GLY A 356 -14.58 17.46 -2.09
N HIS A 357 -14.58 17.30 -0.76
CA HIS A 357 -15.35 16.26 -0.07
C HIS A 357 -16.83 16.59 0.09
N MET A 358 -17.21 17.87 0.00
CA MET A 358 -18.57 18.32 0.32
C MET A 358 -19.64 17.69 -0.57
N SER A 359 -19.43 17.56 -1.86
CA SER A 359 -20.44 16.97 -2.76
C SER A 359 -20.63 15.46 -2.54
N LEU A 360 -19.56 14.72 -2.27
CA LEU A 360 -19.63 13.27 -2.01
C LEU A 360 -20.18 12.98 -0.61
N HIS A 361 -19.78 13.80 0.39
CA HIS A 361 -20.31 13.71 1.73
C HIS A 361 -21.81 14.07 1.76
N ALA A 362 -22.24 15.05 0.98
CA ALA A 362 -23.65 15.42 0.83
C ALA A 362 -24.49 14.25 0.30
N ARG A 363 -24.01 13.48 -0.69
CA ARG A 363 -24.70 12.28 -1.18
C ARG A 363 -24.86 11.23 -0.10
N ASN A 364 -23.81 10.96 0.68
CA ASN A 364 -23.89 10.00 1.79
C ASN A 364 -24.90 10.44 2.85
N ILE A 365 -24.93 11.73 3.18
CA ILE A 365 -25.93 12.30 4.10
C ILE A 365 -27.35 12.18 3.50
N ALA A 366 -27.54 12.47 2.22
CA ALA A 366 -28.83 12.33 1.54
C ALA A 366 -29.32 10.87 1.59
N ILE A 367 -28.47 9.89 1.30
CA ILE A 367 -28.78 8.47 1.40
C ILE A 367 -29.18 8.09 2.84
N THR A 368 -28.37 8.50 3.82
CA THR A 368 -28.62 8.21 5.23
C THR A 368 -29.93 8.87 5.74
N ALA A 369 -30.26 10.03 5.17
CA ALA A 369 -31.53 10.72 5.46
C ALA A 369 -32.76 10.07 4.81
N GLY A 370 -32.55 9.08 3.90
CA GLY A 370 -33.64 8.34 3.25
C GLY A 370 -33.97 8.80 1.83
N ALA A 371 -33.05 9.52 1.15
CA ALA A 371 -33.17 9.79 -0.28
C ALA A 371 -32.83 8.53 -1.10
N THR A 372 -33.53 8.33 -2.22
CA THR A 372 -33.35 7.20 -3.13
C THR A 372 -33.37 7.66 -4.58
N GLY A 373 -32.67 6.93 -5.47
CA GLY A 373 -32.65 7.25 -6.91
C GLY A 373 -32.12 8.66 -7.19
N GLU A 374 -32.73 9.38 -8.12
CA GLU A 374 -32.36 10.74 -8.52
C GLU A 374 -32.46 11.77 -7.39
N LEU A 375 -33.27 11.50 -6.38
CA LEU A 375 -33.46 12.40 -5.22
C LEU A 375 -32.17 12.54 -4.41
N ILE A 376 -31.26 11.54 -4.45
CA ILE A 376 -29.94 11.60 -3.78
C ILE A 376 -29.14 12.77 -4.33
N ASP A 377 -29.03 12.88 -5.64
CA ASP A 377 -28.24 13.92 -6.30
C ASP A 377 -28.89 15.31 -6.11
N LEU A 378 -30.21 15.41 -6.26
CA LEU A 378 -30.94 16.67 -6.04
C LEU A 378 -30.74 17.21 -4.61
N VAL A 379 -30.88 16.37 -3.60
CA VAL A 379 -30.72 16.75 -2.18
C VAL A 379 -29.26 17.10 -1.91
N ALA A 380 -28.32 16.34 -2.45
CA ALA A 380 -26.89 16.59 -2.28
C ALA A 380 -26.46 17.91 -2.92
N GLU A 381 -26.87 18.19 -4.16
CA GLU A 381 -26.58 19.44 -4.85
C GLU A 381 -27.12 20.64 -4.09
N LYS A 382 -28.37 20.56 -3.61
CA LYS A 382 -28.97 21.63 -2.85
C LYS A 382 -28.29 21.90 -1.52
N MET A 383 -27.91 20.85 -0.79
CA MET A 383 -27.11 21.01 0.44
C MET A 383 -25.76 21.68 0.20
N VAL A 384 -25.11 21.34 -0.93
CA VAL A 384 -23.83 21.94 -1.33
C VAL A 384 -24.02 23.40 -1.70
N GLU A 385 -25.03 23.71 -2.51
CA GLU A 385 -25.37 25.09 -2.90
C GLU A 385 -25.63 25.98 -1.68
N GLU A 386 -26.39 25.49 -0.72
CA GLU A 386 -26.71 26.19 0.52
C GLU A 386 -25.56 26.19 1.53
N ARG A 387 -24.51 25.40 1.31
CA ARG A 387 -23.42 25.15 2.27
C ARG A 387 -23.91 24.59 3.61
N LYS A 388 -24.97 23.78 3.58
CA LYS A 388 -25.61 23.18 4.76
C LYS A 388 -25.66 21.66 4.64
N ILE A 389 -24.49 21.02 4.65
CA ILE A 389 -24.37 19.58 4.52
C ILE A 389 -24.56 18.95 5.89
N ARG A 390 -25.84 18.69 6.25
CA ARG A 390 -26.24 18.16 7.55
C ARG A 390 -27.49 17.29 7.41
N MET A 391 -27.64 16.34 8.34
CA MET A 391 -28.71 15.36 8.35
C MET A 391 -30.12 16.01 8.47
N ASP A 392 -30.25 17.03 9.31
CA ASP A 392 -31.49 17.78 9.49
C ASP A 392 -31.92 18.45 8.18
N ARG A 393 -30.98 19.11 7.49
CA ARG A 393 -31.28 19.76 6.21
C ARG A 393 -31.64 18.78 5.10
N ALA A 394 -30.96 17.64 5.04
CA ALA A 394 -31.27 16.57 4.10
C ALA A 394 -32.73 16.07 4.27
N LYS A 395 -33.17 15.86 5.52
CA LYS A 395 -34.54 15.44 5.84
C LYS A 395 -35.57 16.49 5.42
N GLU A 396 -35.31 17.77 5.71
CA GLU A 396 -36.16 18.89 5.29
C GLU A 396 -36.32 18.92 3.76
N LEU A 397 -35.23 18.78 3.00
CA LEU A 397 -35.27 18.78 1.54
C LEU A 397 -36.03 17.57 0.98
N ILE A 398 -35.88 16.39 1.59
CA ILE A 398 -36.63 15.19 1.22
C ILE A 398 -38.12 15.39 1.45
N GLU A 399 -38.52 15.96 2.59
CA GLU A 399 -39.93 16.26 2.91
C GLU A 399 -40.51 17.32 1.98
N GLN A 400 -39.73 18.37 1.67
CA GLN A 400 -40.12 19.39 0.71
C GLN A 400 -40.39 18.77 -0.67
N TYR A 401 -39.46 17.90 -1.16
CA TYR A 401 -39.66 17.21 -2.43
C TYR A 401 -40.89 16.32 -2.46
N ARG A 402 -41.14 15.58 -1.37
CA ARG A 402 -42.30 14.71 -1.23
C ARG A 402 -43.63 15.49 -1.25
N SER A 403 -43.64 16.72 -0.74
CA SER A 403 -44.82 17.57 -0.66
C SER A 403 -45.06 18.41 -1.90
N THR A 404 -44.03 18.88 -2.58
CA THR A 404 -44.11 19.86 -3.67
C THR A 404 -43.60 19.31 -5.04
N GLY A 405 -42.92 18.18 -5.06
CA GLY A 405 -42.25 17.67 -6.25
C GLY A 405 -41.03 18.49 -6.69
N LYS A 406 -40.57 19.46 -5.88
CA LYS A 406 -39.43 20.34 -6.16
C LYS A 406 -38.59 20.60 -4.90
N ILE A 407 -37.29 20.79 -5.09
CA ILE A 407 -36.35 21.19 -4.03
C ILE A 407 -35.80 22.58 -4.33
#